data_d0b0bdcaa8e6fff56f2b24c2e7752d2d
#
_entry.id   d0b0bdcaa8e6fff56f2b24c2e7752d2d
#
_cell.length_a   1.000
_cell.length_b   1.000
_cell.length_c   1.000
_cell.angle_alpha   90.00
_cell.angle_beta   90.00
_cell.angle_gamma   90.00
#
_symmetry.space_group_name_H-M   'P 1'
#
loop_
_entity.id
_entity.type
_entity.pdbx_description
1 polymer ?
#
loop_
_entity_poly.entity_id
_entity_poly.type
_entity_poly.pdbx_seq_one_letter_code
_entity_poly.pdbx_strand_id
1 'polypeptide(L)'
;MDLGISGKVALVSASSAGLGFASALALAEAGCKTVISGRDEERLMQAASKIPNSLPIIADVSTVNGSQALIKEAKSQLGTTIDILITNAGGPPTGTFASTDVDQYLSAIELNLMSVVAMCKESVPDMQEKKWGRILAITSISVRQPIPNIMLSNTARAGATGFLKTMALEVAPDGVTVNSIQPGLHATDRVLEVYGKENMEDLAQTVPAQKIGSADDFGKIAAFLCSQQANFITGAAIPVAGGTYGGLQ
;
A
#
# COMPACT_ATOMS: atom_id res chain seq x y z
N MET A 1 1.41 20.00 -10.82
CA MET A 1 -0.07 19.91 -10.67
C MET A 1 -0.36 19.97 -9.19
N ASP A 2 -1.24 20.87 -8.76
CA ASP A 2 -1.75 20.87 -7.38
C ASP A 2 -2.73 19.68 -7.22
N LEU A 3 -2.48 18.81 -6.25
CA LEU A 3 -3.30 17.63 -5.98
C LEU A 3 -4.51 17.92 -5.07
N GLY A 4 -4.63 19.15 -4.54
CA GLY A 4 -5.72 19.57 -3.65
C GLY A 4 -5.76 18.82 -2.30
N ILE A 5 -4.63 18.31 -1.84
CA ILE A 5 -4.51 17.54 -0.58
C ILE A 5 -3.55 18.18 0.44
N SER A 6 -3.10 19.39 0.19
CA SER A 6 -2.26 20.12 1.15
C SER A 6 -3.00 20.27 2.50
N GLY A 7 -2.28 20.03 3.60
CA GLY A 7 -2.82 20.05 4.96
C GLY A 7 -3.63 18.81 5.37
N LYS A 8 -3.93 17.89 4.47
CA LYS A 8 -4.55 16.60 4.81
C LYS A 8 -3.62 15.72 5.62
N VAL A 9 -4.19 14.88 6.47
CA VAL A 9 -3.44 13.89 7.25
C VAL A 9 -3.40 12.58 6.49
N ALA A 10 -2.20 12.16 6.10
CA ALA A 10 -1.97 10.89 5.40
C ALA A 10 -1.23 9.90 6.29
N LEU A 11 -1.68 8.65 6.32
CA LEU A 11 -0.97 7.55 6.97
C LEU A 11 -0.60 6.50 5.93
N VAL A 12 0.68 6.13 5.90
CA VAL A 12 1.19 5.05 5.05
C VAL A 12 1.81 3.98 5.93
N SER A 13 1.23 2.79 5.95
CA SER A 13 1.75 1.69 6.76
C SER A 13 2.96 1.01 6.12
N ALA A 14 3.86 0.43 6.93
CA ALA A 14 5.09 -0.24 6.50
C ALA A 14 5.87 0.58 5.46
N SER A 15 6.13 1.84 5.76
CA SER A 15 6.66 2.85 4.85
C SER A 15 8.11 3.29 5.14
N SER A 16 8.85 2.48 5.88
CA SER A 16 10.29 2.75 6.12
C SER A 16 11.18 2.49 4.89
N ALA A 17 10.64 1.90 3.81
CA ALA A 17 11.35 1.65 2.55
C ALA A 17 10.41 1.36 1.38
N GLY A 18 10.99 1.21 0.18
CA GLY A 18 10.32 0.72 -1.03
C GLY A 18 9.13 1.56 -1.46
N LEU A 19 8.06 0.89 -1.92
CA LEU A 19 6.88 1.57 -2.48
C LEU A 19 6.08 2.34 -1.41
N GLY A 20 6.07 1.84 -0.17
CA GLY A 20 5.45 2.56 0.95
C GLY A 20 6.17 3.88 1.24
N PHE A 21 7.51 3.86 1.31
CA PHE A 21 8.32 5.06 1.48
C PHE A 21 8.09 6.07 0.35
N ALA A 22 8.15 5.62 -0.91
CA ALA A 22 7.95 6.48 -2.06
C ALA A 22 6.54 7.12 -2.08
N SER A 23 5.53 6.36 -1.67
CA SER A 23 4.16 6.88 -1.54
C SER A 23 4.04 7.92 -0.43
N ALA A 24 4.68 7.68 0.72
CA ALA A 24 4.71 8.64 1.83
C ALA A 24 5.45 9.94 1.47
N LEU A 25 6.58 9.81 0.79
CA LEU A 25 7.34 10.97 0.31
C LEU A 25 6.52 11.82 -0.66
N ALA A 26 5.88 11.20 -1.66
CA ALA A 26 5.06 11.91 -2.64
C ALA A 26 3.85 12.62 -2.00
N LEU A 27 3.22 12.04 -0.97
CA LEU A 27 2.16 12.69 -0.21
C LEU A 27 2.68 13.87 0.61
N ALA A 28 3.85 13.73 1.24
CA ALA A 28 4.48 14.82 1.98
C ALA A 28 4.88 15.98 1.05
N GLU A 29 5.44 15.69 -0.12
CA GLU A 29 5.75 16.69 -1.16
C GLU A 29 4.49 17.40 -1.70
N ALA A 30 3.35 16.70 -1.69
CA ALA A 30 2.04 17.29 -2.00
C ALA A 30 1.42 18.09 -0.84
N GLY A 31 2.16 18.28 0.26
CA GLY A 31 1.77 19.12 1.39
C GLY A 31 0.96 18.40 2.49
N CYS A 32 0.86 17.07 2.46
CA CYS A 32 0.22 16.32 3.54
C CYS A 32 1.06 16.31 4.82
N LYS A 33 0.39 16.24 5.98
CA LYS A 33 1.00 15.78 7.22
C LYS A 33 1.06 14.26 7.17
N THR A 34 2.26 13.68 7.04
CA THR A 34 2.40 12.28 6.71
C THR A 34 2.85 11.45 7.91
N VAL A 35 2.06 10.46 8.31
CA VAL A 35 2.43 9.43 9.27
C VAL A 35 3.06 8.26 8.52
N ILE A 36 4.23 7.83 8.98
CA ILE A 36 4.93 6.66 8.45
C ILE A 36 5.10 5.60 9.54
N SER A 37 5.13 4.34 9.18
CA SER A 37 5.34 3.27 10.15
C SER A 37 6.30 2.18 9.68
N GLY A 38 6.90 1.52 10.64
CA GLY A 38 7.81 0.39 10.47
C GLY A 38 8.08 -0.30 11.79
N ARG A 39 8.61 -1.53 11.74
CA ARG A 39 8.94 -2.32 12.93
C ARG A 39 10.35 -2.03 13.47
N ASP A 40 11.24 -1.67 12.57
CA ASP A 40 12.62 -1.32 12.86
C ASP A 40 12.72 0.19 13.08
N GLU A 41 13.08 0.58 14.30
CA GLU A 41 13.14 1.98 14.73
C GLU A 41 14.21 2.76 13.94
N GLU A 42 15.40 2.19 13.80
CA GLU A 42 16.51 2.89 13.14
C GLU A 42 16.18 3.17 11.66
N ARG A 43 15.70 2.15 10.94
CA ARG A 43 15.28 2.27 9.55
C ARG A 43 14.11 3.25 9.38
N LEU A 44 13.18 3.24 10.33
CA LEU A 44 12.03 4.16 10.33
C LEU A 44 12.48 5.61 10.54
N MET A 45 13.39 5.87 11.47
CA MET A 45 13.90 7.21 11.71
C MET A 45 14.77 7.73 10.56
N GLN A 46 15.54 6.85 9.91
CA GLN A 46 16.24 7.18 8.67
C GLN A 46 15.27 7.56 7.54
N ALA A 47 14.15 6.86 7.42
CA ALA A 47 13.10 7.22 6.47
C ALA A 47 12.44 8.56 6.81
N ALA A 48 12.11 8.77 8.08
CA ALA A 48 11.52 10.02 8.57
C ALA A 48 12.39 11.25 8.26
N SER A 49 13.71 11.12 8.40
CA SER A 49 14.64 12.22 8.09
C SER A 49 14.61 12.69 6.63
N LYS A 50 14.08 11.86 5.71
CA LYS A 50 13.97 12.13 4.28
C LYS A 50 12.58 12.59 3.84
N ILE A 51 11.58 12.47 4.71
CA ILE A 51 10.18 12.83 4.41
C ILE A 51 9.81 14.11 5.18
N PRO A 52 9.55 15.22 4.49
CA PRO A 52 9.23 16.48 5.15
C PRO A 52 8.03 16.35 6.10
N ASN A 53 8.15 16.89 7.31
CA ASN A 53 7.07 16.95 8.31
C ASN A 53 6.40 15.60 8.61
N SER A 54 7.15 14.50 8.53
CA SER A 54 6.62 13.18 8.81
C SER A 54 6.60 12.88 10.31
N LEU A 55 5.60 12.10 10.73
CA LEU A 55 5.46 11.53 12.07
C LEU A 55 5.77 10.03 11.99
N PRO A 56 6.94 9.56 12.48
CA PRO A 56 7.24 8.14 12.55
C PRO A 56 6.54 7.48 13.74
N ILE A 57 5.89 6.34 13.51
CA ILE A 57 5.27 5.49 14.55
C ILE A 57 5.79 4.07 14.40
N ILE A 58 6.43 3.54 15.45
CA ILE A 58 6.87 2.15 15.48
C ILE A 58 5.63 1.26 15.61
N ALA A 59 5.40 0.40 14.61
CA ALA A 59 4.24 -0.48 14.59
C ALA A 59 4.51 -1.75 13.79
N ASP A 60 4.00 -2.86 14.27
CA ASP A 60 3.96 -4.13 13.53
C ASP A 60 2.57 -4.37 12.97
N VAL A 61 2.40 -4.08 11.68
CA VAL A 61 1.14 -4.28 10.96
C VAL A 61 0.96 -5.72 10.48
N SER A 62 1.80 -6.66 10.90
CA SER A 62 1.59 -8.08 10.61
C SER A 62 0.45 -8.69 11.43
N THR A 63 -0.04 -7.99 12.44
CA THR A 63 -1.15 -8.40 13.29
C THR A 63 -2.31 -7.42 13.23
N VAL A 64 -3.53 -7.93 13.49
CA VAL A 64 -4.74 -7.09 13.60
C VAL A 64 -4.57 -6.03 14.69
N ASN A 65 -4.09 -6.43 15.86
CA ASN A 65 -3.90 -5.53 17.00
C ASN A 65 -2.88 -4.42 16.69
N GLY A 66 -1.75 -4.77 16.07
CA GLY A 66 -0.74 -3.78 15.69
C GLY A 66 -1.24 -2.80 14.63
N SER A 67 -2.04 -3.29 13.66
CA SER A 67 -2.68 -2.47 12.65
C SER A 67 -3.68 -1.47 13.24
N GLN A 68 -4.51 -1.90 14.20
CA GLN A 68 -5.43 -1.02 14.92
C GLN A 68 -4.70 -0.02 15.81
N ALA A 69 -3.68 -0.48 16.55
CA ALA A 69 -2.88 0.36 17.42
C ALA A 69 -2.19 1.49 16.65
N LEU A 70 -1.66 1.22 15.45
CA LEU A 70 -1.07 2.23 14.58
C LEU A 70 -2.03 3.40 14.28
N ILE A 71 -3.27 3.09 13.90
CA ILE A 71 -4.25 4.14 13.59
C ILE A 71 -4.64 4.93 14.84
N LYS A 72 -4.88 4.25 15.97
CA LYS A 72 -5.22 4.88 17.25
C LYS A 72 -4.11 5.81 17.74
N GLU A 73 -2.86 5.35 17.67
CA GLU A 73 -1.69 6.12 18.07
C GLU A 73 -1.49 7.35 17.18
N ALA A 74 -1.64 7.19 15.85
CA ALA A 74 -1.57 8.30 14.92
C ALA A 74 -2.62 9.38 15.23
N LYS A 75 -3.87 8.99 15.46
CA LYS A 75 -4.94 9.91 15.84
C LYS A 75 -4.65 10.62 17.17
N SER A 76 -4.13 9.89 18.15
CA SER A 76 -3.79 10.41 19.47
C SER A 76 -2.68 11.46 19.38
N GLN A 77 -1.58 11.15 18.70
CA GLN A 77 -0.43 12.06 18.59
C GLN A 77 -0.74 13.31 17.74
N LEU A 78 -1.57 13.16 16.72
CA LEU A 78 -1.95 14.29 15.84
C LEU A 78 -3.10 15.13 16.38
N GLY A 79 -3.89 14.62 17.32
CA GLY A 79 -5.12 15.25 17.82
C GLY A 79 -6.20 15.39 16.74
N THR A 80 -6.13 14.57 15.68
CA THR A 80 -7.06 14.60 14.54
C THR A 80 -7.17 13.23 13.87
N THR A 81 -8.11 13.09 12.93
CA THR A 81 -8.37 11.83 12.23
C THR A 81 -7.54 11.72 10.93
N ILE A 82 -7.48 10.51 10.38
CA ILE A 82 -6.76 10.22 9.13
C ILE A 82 -7.68 10.55 7.95
N ASP A 83 -7.19 11.36 7.01
CA ASP A 83 -7.90 11.71 5.77
C ASP A 83 -7.52 10.76 4.62
N ILE A 84 -6.24 10.37 4.54
CA ILE A 84 -5.70 9.50 3.51
C ILE A 84 -5.05 8.29 4.19
N LEU A 85 -5.48 7.08 3.82
CA LEU A 85 -4.89 5.84 4.29
C LEU A 85 -4.31 5.07 3.12
N ILE A 86 -2.98 4.91 3.10
CA ILE A 86 -2.32 3.95 2.20
C ILE A 86 -1.95 2.71 3.00
N THR A 87 -2.67 1.61 2.77
CA THR A 87 -2.35 0.33 3.40
C THR A 87 -1.25 -0.38 2.61
N ASN A 88 -0.17 -0.69 3.28
CA ASN A 88 0.97 -1.41 2.76
C ASN A 88 1.50 -2.36 3.83
N ALA A 89 2.06 -3.48 3.42
CA ALA A 89 2.71 -4.45 4.30
C ALA A 89 3.81 -5.18 3.53
N GLY A 90 4.71 -5.80 4.24
CA GLY A 90 5.72 -6.69 3.66
C GLY A 90 5.07 -7.87 2.91
N GLY A 91 5.84 -8.53 2.05
CA GLY A 91 5.43 -9.79 1.45
C GLY A 91 5.59 -10.96 2.42
N PRO A 92 4.70 -11.95 2.39
CA PRO A 92 4.90 -13.21 3.10
C PRO A 92 6.07 -14.01 2.46
N PRO A 93 6.52 -15.08 3.10
CA PRO A 93 7.54 -15.96 2.52
C PRO A 93 7.15 -16.45 1.12
N THR A 94 8.14 -16.68 0.27
CA THR A 94 7.94 -17.33 -1.03
C THR A 94 7.71 -18.82 -0.85
N GLY A 95 6.94 -19.44 -1.73
CA GLY A 95 6.65 -20.86 -1.69
C GLY A 95 5.66 -21.29 -2.77
N THR A 96 5.69 -22.59 -3.06
CA THR A 96 4.74 -23.28 -3.95
C THR A 96 3.66 -23.98 -3.13
N PHE A 97 2.66 -24.56 -3.76
CA PHE A 97 1.66 -25.41 -3.07
C PHE A 97 2.33 -26.53 -2.26
N ALA A 98 3.34 -27.17 -2.82
CA ALA A 98 4.00 -28.30 -2.18
C ALA A 98 4.93 -27.91 -1.01
N SER A 99 5.46 -26.69 -1.00
CA SER A 99 6.39 -26.20 0.03
C SER A 99 5.78 -25.27 1.06
N THR A 100 4.46 -25.04 1.01
CA THR A 100 3.76 -24.10 1.88
C THR A 100 2.80 -24.86 2.80
N ASP A 101 3.04 -24.81 4.10
CA ASP A 101 2.19 -25.43 5.11
C ASP A 101 0.94 -24.61 5.40
N VAL A 102 -0.12 -25.27 5.85
CA VAL A 102 -1.44 -24.63 6.13
C VAL A 102 -1.33 -23.47 7.12
N ASP A 103 -0.51 -23.60 8.15
CA ASP A 103 -0.34 -22.56 9.17
C ASP A 103 0.26 -21.26 8.62
N GLN A 104 1.07 -21.35 7.56
CA GLN A 104 1.64 -20.17 6.90
C GLN A 104 0.57 -19.33 6.19
N TYR A 105 -0.55 -19.94 5.77
CA TYR A 105 -1.67 -19.19 5.17
C TYR A 105 -2.34 -18.27 6.18
N LEU A 106 -2.51 -18.68 7.44
CA LEU A 106 -3.11 -17.84 8.47
C LEU A 106 -2.27 -16.58 8.70
N SER A 107 -0.96 -16.72 8.84
CA SER A 107 -0.04 -15.59 9.00
C SER A 107 -0.04 -14.66 7.78
N ALA A 108 -0.10 -15.21 6.56
CA ALA A 108 -0.15 -14.42 5.34
C ALA A 108 -1.47 -13.65 5.18
N ILE A 109 -2.59 -14.28 5.56
CA ILE A 109 -3.91 -13.66 5.60
C ILE A 109 -3.93 -12.54 6.64
N GLU A 110 -3.37 -12.76 7.82
CA GLU A 110 -3.26 -11.72 8.84
C GLU A 110 -2.44 -10.53 8.34
N LEU A 111 -1.27 -10.78 7.75
CA LEU A 111 -0.36 -9.75 7.23
C LEU A 111 -0.95 -8.95 6.07
N ASN A 112 -1.56 -9.57 5.07
CA ASN A 112 -1.89 -8.93 3.79
C ASN A 112 -3.38 -8.76 3.50
N LEU A 113 -4.27 -9.28 4.35
CA LEU A 113 -5.71 -9.09 4.29
C LEU A 113 -6.22 -8.44 5.57
N MET A 114 -6.04 -9.10 6.73
CA MET A 114 -6.64 -8.61 7.97
C MET A 114 -6.03 -7.30 8.45
N SER A 115 -4.76 -7.03 8.17
CA SER A 115 -4.14 -5.73 8.41
C SER A 115 -4.86 -4.60 7.65
N VAL A 116 -5.21 -4.83 6.38
CA VAL A 116 -5.97 -3.87 5.56
C VAL A 116 -7.36 -3.65 6.17
N VAL A 117 -8.07 -4.74 6.49
CA VAL A 117 -9.39 -4.68 7.12
C VAL A 117 -9.35 -3.90 8.43
N ALA A 118 -8.37 -4.20 9.30
CA ALA A 118 -8.22 -3.58 10.61
C ALA A 118 -7.97 -2.06 10.50
N MET A 119 -7.04 -1.64 9.66
CA MET A 119 -6.76 -0.21 9.43
C MET A 119 -7.96 0.53 8.83
N CYS A 120 -8.68 -0.09 7.89
CA CYS A 120 -9.90 0.50 7.32
C CYS A 120 -11.01 0.64 8.38
N LYS A 121 -11.21 -0.35 9.24
CA LYS A 121 -12.22 -0.29 10.31
C LYS A 121 -11.97 0.85 11.29
N GLU A 122 -10.72 1.19 11.57
CA GLU A 122 -10.36 2.30 12.47
C GLU A 122 -10.40 3.69 11.79
N SER A 123 -10.33 3.77 10.45
CA SER A 123 -10.21 5.04 9.73
C SER A 123 -11.49 5.45 8.99
N VAL A 124 -12.23 4.50 8.42
CA VAL A 124 -13.40 4.77 7.56
C VAL A 124 -14.52 5.53 8.28
N PRO A 125 -14.89 5.21 9.54
CA PRO A 125 -15.96 5.95 10.22
C PRO A 125 -15.72 7.46 10.26
N ASP A 126 -14.50 7.90 10.55
CA ASP A 126 -14.15 9.32 10.59
C ASP A 126 -14.20 9.96 9.18
N MET A 127 -13.79 9.21 8.14
CA MET A 127 -13.86 9.66 6.75
C MET A 127 -15.31 9.84 6.30
N GLN A 128 -16.21 8.92 6.69
CA GLN A 128 -17.64 9.01 6.39
C GLN A 128 -18.29 10.21 7.10
N GLU A 129 -17.96 10.47 8.36
CA GLU A 129 -18.42 11.64 9.10
C GLU A 129 -18.00 12.96 8.41
N LYS A 130 -16.75 13.03 7.95
CA LYS A 130 -16.21 14.19 7.21
C LYS A 130 -16.71 14.30 5.77
N LYS A 131 -17.40 13.28 5.25
CA LYS A 131 -17.78 13.18 3.82
C LYS A 131 -16.56 13.32 2.89
N TRP A 132 -15.41 12.87 3.33
CA TRP A 132 -14.16 12.90 2.59
C TRP A 132 -13.18 11.85 3.11
N GLY A 133 -12.65 11.05 2.22
CA GLY A 133 -11.59 10.09 2.55
C GLY A 133 -10.95 9.48 1.31
N ARG A 134 -9.71 9.03 1.46
CA ARG A 134 -8.97 8.33 0.40
C ARG A 134 -8.33 7.08 0.97
N ILE A 135 -8.70 5.93 0.45
CA ILE A 135 -8.09 4.64 0.80
C ILE A 135 -7.43 4.08 -0.45
N LEU A 136 -6.14 3.79 -0.35
CA LEU A 136 -5.36 3.16 -1.39
C LEU A 136 -4.60 1.98 -0.80
N ALA A 137 -4.85 0.78 -1.31
CA ALA A 137 -4.08 -0.40 -0.88
C ALA A 137 -2.99 -0.74 -1.90
N ILE A 138 -1.75 -0.87 -1.44
CA ILE A 138 -0.67 -1.42 -2.25
C ILE A 138 -0.79 -2.94 -2.22
N THR A 139 -1.29 -3.51 -3.31
CA THR A 139 -1.49 -4.94 -3.44
C THR A 139 -0.41 -5.58 -4.34
N SER A 140 -0.79 -6.17 -5.45
CA SER A 140 0.13 -6.79 -6.41
C SER A 140 -0.61 -7.06 -7.73
N ILE A 141 0.11 -7.07 -8.85
CA ILE A 141 -0.42 -7.57 -10.11
C ILE A 141 -0.85 -9.05 -9.99
N SER A 142 -0.29 -9.78 -9.03
CA SER A 142 -0.59 -11.19 -8.80
C SER A 142 -2.03 -11.49 -8.38
N VAL A 143 -2.80 -10.48 -7.97
CA VAL A 143 -4.24 -10.63 -7.66
C VAL A 143 -5.09 -10.85 -8.91
N ARG A 144 -4.57 -10.47 -10.08
CA ARG A 144 -5.21 -10.69 -11.39
C ARG A 144 -4.62 -11.88 -12.14
N GLN A 145 -3.31 -11.99 -12.08
CA GLN A 145 -2.54 -13.03 -12.76
C GLN A 145 -1.58 -13.67 -11.76
N PRO A 146 -1.91 -14.84 -11.20
CA PRO A 146 -1.08 -15.50 -10.21
C PRO A 146 0.37 -15.64 -10.68
N ILE A 147 1.29 -15.25 -9.80
CA ILE A 147 2.73 -15.36 -10.04
C ILE A 147 3.21 -16.65 -9.36
N PRO A 148 4.01 -17.49 -10.05
CA PRO A 148 4.62 -18.67 -9.45
C PRO A 148 5.44 -18.34 -8.20
N ASN A 149 5.55 -19.30 -7.30
CA ASN A 149 6.37 -19.22 -6.08
C ASN A 149 6.00 -18.15 -5.04
N ILE A 150 4.82 -17.50 -5.16
CA ILE A 150 4.29 -16.57 -4.16
C ILE A 150 2.85 -16.92 -3.78
N MET A 151 2.58 -18.20 -3.55
CA MET A 151 1.26 -18.75 -3.26
C MET A 151 0.54 -17.98 -2.14
N LEU A 152 1.20 -17.74 -1.03
CA LEU A 152 0.65 -17.02 0.12
C LEU A 152 0.21 -15.60 -0.23
N SER A 153 1.05 -14.88 -0.98
CA SER A 153 0.76 -13.52 -1.43
C SER A 153 -0.41 -13.48 -2.40
N ASN A 154 -0.45 -14.39 -3.38
CA ASN A 154 -1.56 -14.49 -4.33
C ASN A 154 -2.89 -14.67 -3.60
N THR A 155 -2.93 -15.59 -2.62
CA THR A 155 -4.13 -15.91 -1.84
C THR A 155 -4.61 -14.74 -1.00
N ALA A 156 -3.75 -14.18 -0.15
CA ALA A 156 -4.13 -13.15 0.80
C ALA A 156 -4.49 -11.81 0.11
N ARG A 157 -3.74 -11.41 -0.92
CA ARG A 157 -3.99 -10.15 -1.61
C ARG A 157 -5.20 -10.20 -2.54
N ALA A 158 -5.56 -11.37 -3.08
CA ALA A 158 -6.82 -11.55 -3.80
C ALA A 158 -8.01 -11.31 -2.87
N GLY A 159 -7.97 -11.86 -1.64
CA GLY A 159 -8.97 -11.58 -0.61
C GLY A 159 -9.08 -10.10 -0.25
N ALA A 160 -7.93 -9.42 -0.08
CA ALA A 160 -7.91 -7.97 0.16
C ALA A 160 -8.55 -7.17 -0.99
N THR A 161 -8.31 -7.57 -2.23
CA THR A 161 -8.90 -6.91 -3.41
C THR A 161 -10.42 -7.05 -3.43
N GLY A 162 -10.96 -8.22 -3.06
CA GLY A 162 -12.40 -8.44 -2.92
C GLY A 162 -13.01 -7.58 -1.80
N PHE A 163 -12.37 -7.54 -0.63
CA PHE A 163 -12.78 -6.67 0.48
C PHE A 163 -12.83 -5.20 0.07
N LEU A 164 -11.76 -4.67 -0.54
CA LEU A 164 -11.67 -3.29 -0.98
C LEU A 164 -12.75 -2.92 -2.00
N LYS A 165 -13.04 -3.82 -2.95
CA LYS A 165 -14.09 -3.61 -3.94
C LYS A 165 -15.47 -3.52 -3.31
N THR A 166 -15.78 -4.42 -2.37
CA THR A 166 -17.06 -4.39 -1.65
C THR A 166 -17.20 -3.11 -0.83
N MET A 167 -16.17 -2.76 -0.05
CA MET A 167 -16.16 -1.55 0.77
C MET A 167 -16.33 -0.29 -0.08
N ALA A 168 -15.72 -0.23 -1.26
CA ALA A 168 -15.85 0.92 -2.17
C ALA A 168 -17.30 1.23 -2.53
N LEU A 169 -18.12 0.20 -2.75
CA LEU A 169 -19.54 0.36 -3.10
C LEU A 169 -20.35 0.91 -1.92
N GLU A 170 -19.97 0.53 -0.69
CA GLU A 170 -20.67 0.93 0.52
C GLU A 170 -20.37 2.38 0.93
N VAL A 171 -19.11 2.83 0.79
CA VAL A 171 -18.66 4.13 1.32
C VAL A 171 -18.60 5.24 0.27
N ALA A 172 -18.79 4.93 -1.00
CA ALA A 172 -18.78 5.93 -2.09
C ALA A 172 -19.79 7.08 -1.88
N PRO A 173 -21.04 6.85 -1.38
CA PRO A 173 -21.99 7.91 -1.10
C PRO A 173 -21.49 8.92 -0.04
N ASP A 174 -20.52 8.51 0.77
CA ASP A 174 -19.92 9.36 1.81
C ASP A 174 -18.68 10.13 1.35
N GLY A 175 -18.40 10.17 0.04
CA GLY A 175 -17.25 10.88 -0.53
C GLY A 175 -15.90 10.19 -0.26
N VAL A 176 -15.94 8.93 0.15
CA VAL A 176 -14.74 8.11 0.39
C VAL A 176 -14.43 7.28 -0.85
N THR A 177 -13.23 7.45 -1.41
CA THR A 177 -12.76 6.58 -2.50
C THR A 177 -11.90 5.45 -1.95
N VAL A 178 -12.07 4.26 -2.50
CA VAL A 178 -11.34 3.05 -2.11
C VAL A 178 -10.81 2.38 -3.36
N ASN A 179 -9.48 2.33 -3.49
CA ASN A 179 -8.82 1.76 -4.65
C ASN A 179 -7.66 0.85 -4.22
N SER A 180 -7.19 0.01 -5.12
CA SER A 180 -5.90 -0.66 -4.99
C SER A 180 -4.98 -0.30 -6.15
N ILE A 181 -3.69 -0.19 -5.84
CA ILE A 181 -2.63 -0.04 -6.83
C ILE A 181 -1.82 -1.34 -6.85
N GLN A 182 -1.59 -1.87 -8.05
CA GLN A 182 -1.07 -3.21 -8.28
C GLN A 182 0.32 -3.14 -8.92
N PRO A 183 1.38 -3.09 -8.10
CA PRO A 183 2.74 -3.06 -8.65
C PRO A 183 3.09 -4.36 -9.38
N GLY A 184 3.80 -4.23 -10.49
CA GLY A 184 4.65 -5.25 -11.07
C GLY A 184 6.07 -5.16 -10.49
N LEU A 185 7.08 -5.41 -11.33
CA LEU A 185 8.49 -5.28 -10.94
C LEU A 185 8.88 -3.79 -10.79
N HIS A 186 9.23 -3.39 -9.57
CA HIS A 186 9.74 -2.05 -9.24
C HIS A 186 11.08 -2.17 -8.53
N ALA A 187 11.97 -1.21 -8.78
CA ALA A 187 13.29 -1.14 -8.16
C ALA A 187 13.16 -0.86 -6.65
N THR A 188 13.10 -1.92 -5.86
CA THR A 188 13.02 -1.91 -4.40
C THR A 188 13.99 -2.92 -3.82
N ASP A 189 14.42 -2.73 -2.55
CA ASP A 189 15.28 -3.69 -1.86
C ASP A 189 14.70 -5.11 -1.92
N ARG A 190 13.38 -5.25 -1.80
CA ARG A 190 12.71 -6.56 -1.86
C ARG A 190 12.89 -7.27 -3.21
N VAL A 191 12.86 -6.55 -4.31
CA VAL A 191 13.08 -7.14 -5.64
C VAL A 191 14.55 -7.54 -5.79
N LEU A 192 15.48 -6.71 -5.29
CA LEU A 192 16.91 -7.03 -5.28
C LEU A 192 17.22 -8.25 -4.41
N GLU A 193 16.58 -8.40 -3.24
CA GLU A 193 16.71 -9.57 -2.37
C GLU A 193 16.19 -10.86 -3.03
N VAL A 194 15.07 -10.80 -3.73
CA VAL A 194 14.42 -11.99 -4.30
C VAL A 194 15.11 -12.45 -5.59
N TYR A 195 15.56 -11.51 -6.42
CA TYR A 195 16.03 -11.82 -7.77
C TYR A 195 17.54 -11.63 -7.97
N GLY A 196 18.22 -10.93 -7.05
CA GLY A 196 19.62 -10.55 -7.19
C GLY A 196 19.82 -9.32 -8.08
N LYS A 197 20.82 -8.51 -7.74
CA LYS A 197 21.12 -7.28 -8.49
C LYS A 197 21.61 -7.57 -9.92
N GLU A 198 22.31 -8.67 -10.10
CA GLU A 198 22.86 -9.15 -11.36
C GLU A 198 21.80 -9.54 -12.40
N ASN A 199 20.59 -9.89 -11.94
CA ASN A 199 19.52 -10.35 -12.81
C ASN A 199 18.56 -9.22 -13.24
N MET A 200 18.81 -7.98 -12.83
CA MET A 200 17.88 -6.87 -13.06
C MET A 200 17.68 -6.52 -14.54
N GLU A 201 18.72 -6.67 -15.37
CA GLU A 201 18.61 -6.43 -16.81
C GLU A 201 17.76 -7.51 -17.49
N ASP A 202 17.97 -8.77 -17.16
CA ASP A 202 17.18 -9.89 -17.66
C ASP A 202 15.71 -9.78 -17.23
N LEU A 203 15.48 -9.42 -15.97
CA LEU A 203 14.13 -9.16 -15.46
C LEU A 203 13.44 -8.01 -16.20
N ALA A 204 14.16 -6.95 -16.53
CA ALA A 204 13.62 -5.83 -17.31
C ALA A 204 13.12 -6.29 -18.69
N GLN A 205 13.81 -7.23 -19.34
CA GLN A 205 13.40 -7.80 -20.64
C GLN A 205 12.10 -8.63 -20.54
N THR A 206 11.75 -9.14 -19.36
CA THR A 206 10.47 -9.86 -19.15
C THR A 206 9.26 -8.94 -19.08
N VAL A 207 9.48 -7.65 -18.85
CA VAL A 207 8.43 -6.63 -18.79
C VAL A 207 8.19 -6.07 -20.19
N PRO A 208 6.95 -5.97 -20.69
CA PRO A 208 6.69 -5.40 -22.02
C PRO A 208 7.28 -3.99 -22.22
N ALA A 209 7.31 -3.18 -21.17
CA ALA A 209 7.96 -1.86 -21.19
C ALA A 209 9.51 -1.92 -21.19
N GLN A 210 10.11 -3.12 -21.15
CA GLN A 210 11.55 -3.39 -21.13
C GLN A 210 12.34 -2.59 -20.09
N LYS A 211 11.72 -2.34 -18.94
CA LYS A 211 12.34 -1.66 -17.81
C LYS A 211 11.70 -2.08 -16.49
N ILE A 212 12.45 -1.97 -15.42
CA ILE A 212 11.95 -2.05 -14.06
C ILE A 212 11.32 -0.71 -13.67
N GLY A 213 10.15 -0.73 -13.05
CA GLY A 213 9.44 0.47 -12.62
C GLY A 213 10.22 1.26 -11.55
N SER A 214 10.12 2.57 -11.57
CA SER A 214 10.66 3.46 -10.54
C SER A 214 9.73 3.47 -9.31
N ALA A 215 10.30 3.34 -8.10
CA ALA A 215 9.53 3.50 -6.87
C ALA A 215 9.02 4.94 -6.70
N ASP A 216 9.80 5.94 -7.14
CA ASP A 216 9.44 7.35 -7.11
C ASP A 216 8.20 7.64 -8.00
N ASP A 217 8.20 7.15 -9.23
CA ASP A 217 7.04 7.29 -10.13
C ASP A 217 5.81 6.58 -9.58
N PHE A 218 6.00 5.42 -8.94
CA PHE A 218 4.91 4.72 -8.25
C PHE A 218 4.31 5.57 -7.13
N GLY A 219 5.16 6.21 -6.32
CA GLY A 219 4.73 7.11 -5.25
C GLY A 219 3.90 8.29 -5.77
N LYS A 220 4.30 8.90 -6.89
CA LYS A 220 3.56 9.99 -7.54
C LYS A 220 2.19 9.53 -8.06
N ILE A 221 2.10 8.31 -8.60
CA ILE A 221 0.82 7.72 -9.00
C ILE A 221 -0.06 7.47 -7.77
N ALA A 222 0.51 6.96 -6.66
CA ALA A 222 -0.22 6.76 -5.42
C ALA A 222 -0.77 8.09 -4.86
N ALA A 223 0.03 9.15 -4.85
CA ALA A 223 -0.41 10.47 -4.43
C ALA A 223 -1.52 11.03 -5.33
N PHE A 224 -1.44 10.84 -6.66
CA PHE A 224 -2.51 11.22 -7.58
C PHE A 224 -3.82 10.50 -7.28
N LEU A 225 -3.78 9.18 -7.03
CA LEU A 225 -4.98 8.41 -6.68
C LEU A 225 -5.62 8.83 -5.35
N CYS A 226 -4.85 9.48 -4.48
CA CYS A 226 -5.33 10.08 -3.23
C CYS A 226 -5.73 11.55 -3.37
N SER A 227 -5.63 12.14 -4.56
CA SER A 227 -5.89 13.56 -4.82
C SER A 227 -7.37 13.92 -4.86
N GLN A 228 -7.65 15.23 -4.89
CA GLN A 228 -9.00 15.76 -5.15
C GLN A 228 -9.45 15.43 -6.58
N GLN A 229 -8.53 15.40 -7.55
CA GLN A 229 -8.84 15.12 -8.95
C GLN A 229 -9.26 13.66 -9.18
N ALA A 230 -8.82 12.74 -8.33
CA ALA A 230 -9.19 11.33 -8.40
C ALA A 230 -10.52 10.99 -7.69
N ASN A 231 -11.35 11.98 -7.35
CA ASN A 231 -12.59 11.81 -6.57
C ASN A 231 -13.64 10.92 -7.25
N PHE A 232 -13.52 10.69 -8.55
CA PHE A 232 -14.44 9.83 -9.33
C PHE A 232 -13.80 8.47 -9.66
N ILE A 233 -12.62 8.18 -9.11
CA ILE A 233 -11.94 6.87 -9.20
C ILE A 233 -12.18 6.14 -7.89
N THR A 234 -13.10 5.17 -7.87
CA THR A 234 -13.37 4.31 -6.70
C THR A 234 -13.71 2.90 -7.12
N GLY A 235 -13.37 1.92 -6.29
CA GLY A 235 -13.53 0.50 -6.60
C GLY A 235 -12.62 0.00 -7.71
N ALA A 236 -11.59 0.76 -8.06
CA ALA A 236 -10.63 0.40 -9.10
C ALA A 236 -9.44 -0.37 -8.52
N ALA A 237 -8.93 -1.31 -9.32
CA ALA A 237 -7.70 -2.03 -9.06
C ALA A 237 -6.73 -1.73 -10.20
N ILE A 238 -5.76 -0.84 -9.97
CA ILE A 238 -4.99 -0.17 -11.03
C ILE A 238 -3.60 -0.81 -11.16
N PRO A 239 -3.30 -1.51 -12.28
CA PRO A 239 -1.97 -2.04 -12.52
C PRO A 239 -0.94 -0.93 -12.79
N VAL A 240 0.19 -1.01 -12.12
CA VAL A 240 1.39 -0.22 -12.40
C VAL A 240 2.52 -1.22 -12.63
N ALA A 241 2.52 -1.84 -13.81
CA ALA A 241 3.28 -3.06 -14.06
C ALA A 241 3.97 -3.10 -15.43
N GLY A 242 4.09 -1.98 -16.14
CA GLY A 242 4.79 -1.92 -17.42
C GLY A 242 4.21 -2.81 -18.51
N GLY A 243 2.89 -3.13 -18.45
CA GLY A 243 2.22 -3.99 -19.43
C GLY A 243 2.27 -5.48 -19.10
N THR A 244 2.80 -5.90 -17.95
CA THR A 244 2.95 -7.33 -17.58
C THR A 244 1.62 -8.08 -17.51
N TYR A 245 0.52 -7.40 -17.18
CA TYR A 245 -0.81 -8.01 -17.21
C TYR A 245 -1.35 -8.05 -18.64
N GLY A 246 -1.50 -9.25 -19.19
CA GLY A 246 -1.91 -9.46 -20.58
C GLY A 246 -3.42 -9.54 -20.82
N GLY A 247 -4.26 -9.45 -19.79
CA GLY A 247 -5.72 -9.48 -19.93
C GLY A 247 -6.33 -8.09 -20.17
N LEU A 248 -7.53 -8.07 -20.73
CA LEU A 248 -8.36 -6.85 -20.77
C LEU A 248 -8.76 -6.45 -19.34
N GLN A 249 -8.89 -5.14 -19.07
CA GLN A 249 -9.16 -4.59 -17.74
C GLN A 249 -10.63 -4.24 -17.55
#